data_ebf6ac679a9233ec9a5fb66032e7f025
#
_entry.id   ebf6ac679a9233ec9a5fb66032e7f025
#
_cell.length_a   1.000
_cell.length_b   1.000
_cell.length_c   1.000
_cell.angle_alpha   90.00
_cell.angle_beta   90.00
_cell.angle_gamma   90.00
#
_symmetry.space_group_name_H-M   'P 1'
#
loop_
_entity.id
_entity.type
_entity.pdbx_description
1 polymer ?
#
loop_
_entity_poly.entity_id
_entity_poly.type
_entity_poly.pdbx_seq_one_letter_code
_entity_poly.pdbx_strand_id
1 'polypeptide(L)'
;MTLKDLALELGVSTATISNAFNRPDQLSPLLRDRILKEAKRLGYSGPDAKARSLRTGRSSIVAVILAESLTYSLNDAVASEFLSGVAEVLDAHGHTMLLLPGRGHASQPPGSANIADGFIVYGLMPNNKLLNELSSQRPLVSVDFDIDGSPTVHIDDRDASYAMATHALKQRPLRPAIINLRLTKEHCNGRVTKEHTMLPDSSTISRARLAGFHAALTEHGFDTEQVPLWNIEENVFDVCSPVITEI
;
A
#
# COMPACT_ATOMS: atom_id res chain seq x y z
N MET A 1 16.33 26.22 -21.32
CA MET A 1 16.15 25.63 -22.66
C MET A 1 14.85 24.90 -22.69
N THR A 2 13.97 25.22 -23.60
CA THR A 2 12.68 24.51 -23.81
C THR A 2 12.78 23.55 -25.00
N LEU A 3 11.78 22.66 -25.14
CA LEU A 3 11.66 21.76 -26.28
C LEU A 3 11.59 22.56 -27.60
N LYS A 4 10.95 23.73 -27.60
CA LYS A 4 10.85 24.60 -28.78
C LYS A 4 12.19 25.19 -29.15
N ASP A 5 12.97 25.62 -28.16
CA ASP A 5 14.30 26.22 -28.41
C ASP A 5 15.25 25.21 -29.05
N LEU A 6 15.22 23.94 -28.51
CA LEU A 6 16.05 22.86 -29.06
C LEU A 6 15.61 22.48 -30.50
N ALA A 7 14.31 22.46 -30.76
CA ALA A 7 13.78 22.18 -32.10
C ALA A 7 14.23 23.23 -33.14
N LEU A 8 14.20 24.52 -32.73
CA LEU A 8 14.65 25.61 -33.56
C LEU A 8 16.17 25.52 -33.85
N GLU A 9 16.98 25.28 -32.80
CA GLU A 9 18.44 25.17 -32.91
C GLU A 9 18.87 24.02 -33.83
N LEU A 10 18.16 22.90 -33.78
CA LEU A 10 18.48 21.70 -34.60
C LEU A 10 17.81 21.70 -36.01
N GLY A 11 16.92 22.66 -36.27
CA GLY A 11 16.18 22.73 -37.55
C GLY A 11 15.20 21.58 -37.73
N VAL A 12 14.62 21.05 -36.65
CA VAL A 12 13.66 19.94 -36.67
C VAL A 12 12.34 20.29 -35.97
N SER A 13 11.31 19.49 -36.16
CA SER A 13 10.04 19.72 -35.47
C SER A 13 10.12 19.38 -33.97
N THR A 14 9.27 20.02 -33.17
CA THR A 14 9.12 19.66 -31.75
C THR A 14 8.70 18.20 -31.54
N ALA A 15 7.92 17.64 -32.49
CA ALA A 15 7.57 16.23 -32.51
C ALA A 15 8.81 15.33 -32.71
N THR A 16 9.72 15.71 -33.58
CA THR A 16 10.99 15.01 -33.80
C THR A 16 11.85 14.98 -32.54
N ILE A 17 11.98 16.12 -31.84
CA ILE A 17 12.67 16.17 -30.54
C ILE A 17 11.99 15.26 -29.52
N SER A 18 10.66 15.34 -29.39
CA SER A 18 9.90 14.51 -28.46
C SER A 18 10.09 13.01 -28.76
N ASN A 19 10.08 12.61 -30.03
CA ASN A 19 10.28 11.24 -30.44
C ASN A 19 11.70 10.73 -30.14
N ALA A 20 12.73 11.58 -30.23
CA ALA A 20 14.10 11.18 -29.88
C ALA A 20 14.23 10.67 -28.43
N PHE A 21 13.43 11.23 -27.53
CA PHE A 21 13.41 10.83 -26.11
C PHE A 21 12.42 9.70 -25.81
N ASN A 22 11.21 9.73 -26.40
CA ASN A 22 10.09 8.88 -25.98
C ASN A 22 9.76 7.74 -26.96
N ARG A 23 10.14 7.85 -28.24
CA ARG A 23 9.84 6.86 -29.31
C ARG A 23 11.02 6.70 -30.25
N PRO A 24 12.10 6.04 -29.79
CA PRO A 24 13.32 5.89 -30.57
C PRO A 24 13.13 5.15 -31.90
N ASP A 25 12.12 4.30 -31.95
CA ASP A 25 11.70 3.55 -33.15
C ASP A 25 11.15 4.43 -34.29
N GLN A 26 10.75 5.65 -33.97
CA GLN A 26 10.20 6.63 -34.94
C GLN A 26 11.27 7.46 -35.64
N LEU A 27 12.54 7.29 -35.31
CA LEU A 27 13.65 8.06 -35.86
C LEU A 27 14.80 7.17 -36.36
N SER A 28 15.55 7.67 -37.34
CA SER A 28 16.82 7.03 -37.66
C SER A 28 17.81 7.15 -36.48
N PRO A 29 18.63 6.11 -36.24
CA PRO A 29 19.62 6.12 -35.16
C PRO A 29 20.55 7.35 -35.22
N LEU A 30 21.02 7.73 -36.41
CA LEU A 30 21.87 8.91 -36.59
C LEU A 30 21.21 10.20 -36.18
N LEU A 31 19.94 10.42 -36.52
CA LEU A 31 19.21 11.63 -36.14
C LEU A 31 18.95 11.66 -34.65
N ARG A 32 18.58 10.54 -34.05
CA ARG A 32 18.38 10.41 -32.61
C ARG A 32 19.64 10.75 -31.84
N ASP A 33 20.78 10.16 -32.20
CA ASP A 33 22.06 10.38 -31.53
C ASP A 33 22.50 11.86 -31.64
N ARG A 34 22.31 12.50 -32.79
CA ARG A 34 22.54 13.91 -33.00
C ARG A 34 21.69 14.75 -32.03
N ILE A 35 20.39 14.47 -31.94
CA ILE A 35 19.47 15.20 -31.07
C ILE A 35 19.88 15.03 -29.59
N LEU A 36 20.15 13.81 -29.13
CA LEU A 36 20.50 13.54 -27.75
C LEU A 36 21.85 14.18 -27.35
N LYS A 37 22.82 14.17 -28.26
CA LYS A 37 24.12 14.80 -28.05
C LYS A 37 24.00 16.33 -27.90
N GLU A 38 23.25 16.98 -28.78
CA GLU A 38 23.02 18.42 -28.72
C GLU A 38 22.14 18.81 -27.53
N ALA A 39 21.13 18.03 -27.21
CA ALA A 39 20.32 18.22 -26.00
C ALA A 39 21.19 18.23 -24.75
N LYS A 40 22.10 17.26 -24.62
CA LYS A 40 23.06 17.19 -23.51
C LYS A 40 24.00 18.39 -23.48
N ARG A 41 24.53 18.80 -24.65
CA ARG A 41 25.42 19.97 -24.77
C ARG A 41 24.75 21.26 -24.31
N LEU A 42 23.46 21.40 -24.62
CA LEU A 42 22.65 22.59 -24.32
C LEU A 42 21.93 22.53 -22.96
N GLY A 43 22.17 21.50 -22.16
CA GLY A 43 21.56 21.32 -20.85
C GLY A 43 20.06 21.01 -20.89
N TYR A 44 19.57 20.43 -22.00
CA TYR A 44 18.20 19.99 -22.12
C TYR A 44 18.08 18.51 -21.74
N SER A 45 17.36 18.21 -20.69
CA SER A 45 17.22 16.84 -20.13
C SER A 45 16.03 16.05 -20.69
N GLY A 46 15.34 16.58 -21.69
CA GLY A 46 14.17 15.94 -22.31
C GLY A 46 12.87 16.71 -22.10
N PRO A 47 11.77 16.22 -22.71
CA PRO A 47 10.45 16.83 -22.55
C PRO A 47 10.02 16.85 -21.08
N ASP A 48 9.56 18.01 -20.61
CA ASP A 48 9.07 18.18 -19.23
C ASP A 48 7.88 17.24 -18.96
N ALA A 49 8.04 16.39 -17.95
CA ALA A 49 7.01 15.44 -17.53
C ALA A 49 5.72 16.16 -17.11
N LYS A 50 5.82 17.36 -16.49
CA LYS A 50 4.66 18.18 -16.13
C LYS A 50 3.92 18.69 -17.37
N ALA A 51 4.66 19.21 -18.34
CA ALA A 51 4.07 19.66 -19.60
C ALA A 51 3.43 18.50 -20.38
N ARG A 52 4.00 17.31 -20.29
CA ARG A 52 3.42 16.10 -20.87
C ARG A 52 2.14 15.70 -20.16
N SER A 53 2.12 15.64 -18.83
CA SER A 53 0.93 15.26 -18.05
C SER A 53 -0.22 16.26 -18.26
N LEU A 54 0.06 17.56 -18.32
CA LEU A 54 -0.93 18.59 -18.64
C LEU A 54 -1.55 18.40 -20.03
N ARG A 55 -0.76 17.97 -21.02
CA ARG A 55 -1.24 17.75 -22.39
C ARG A 55 -1.99 16.45 -22.59
N THR A 56 -1.56 15.39 -21.88
CA THR A 56 -2.15 14.02 -22.03
C THR A 56 -3.22 13.75 -20.97
N GLY A 57 -3.31 14.54 -19.93
CA GLY A 57 -4.13 14.28 -18.75
C GLY A 57 -3.64 13.09 -17.90
N ARG A 58 -2.41 12.57 -18.19
CA ARG A 58 -1.84 11.41 -17.51
C ARG A 58 -0.42 11.67 -17.06
N SER A 59 -0.12 11.27 -15.82
CA SER A 59 1.20 11.40 -15.19
C SER A 59 2.04 10.13 -15.27
N SER A 60 1.40 8.99 -15.47
CA SER A 60 1.94 7.64 -15.28
C SER A 60 2.42 7.40 -13.85
N ILE A 61 1.78 8.03 -12.87
CA ILE A 61 2.07 7.86 -11.45
C ILE A 61 0.89 7.15 -10.80
N VAL A 62 1.16 6.08 -10.07
CA VAL A 62 0.21 5.42 -9.17
C VAL A 62 0.65 5.68 -7.73
N ALA A 63 -0.23 6.25 -6.93
CA ALA A 63 0.04 6.49 -5.52
C ALA A 63 -0.38 5.29 -4.67
N VAL A 64 0.51 4.84 -3.79
CA VAL A 64 0.22 3.86 -2.76
C VAL A 64 0.10 4.59 -1.43
N ILE A 65 -1.10 4.61 -0.86
CA ILE A 65 -1.39 5.22 0.44
C ILE A 65 -1.31 4.11 1.49
N LEU A 66 -0.42 4.27 2.46
CA LEU A 66 -0.20 3.31 3.54
C LEU A 66 -0.90 3.81 4.80
N ALA A 67 -1.77 2.98 5.41
CA ALA A 67 -2.49 3.33 6.63
C ALA A 67 -1.54 3.66 7.80
N GLU A 68 -0.38 3.02 7.82
CA GLU A 68 0.67 3.22 8.81
C GLU A 68 1.71 4.28 8.38
N SER A 69 2.66 4.57 9.28
CA SER A 69 3.81 5.39 8.91
C SER A 69 4.66 4.70 7.84
N LEU A 70 5.31 5.49 6.98
CA LEU A 70 6.21 4.93 5.96
C LEU A 70 7.33 4.10 6.58
N THR A 71 7.88 4.57 7.71
CA THR A 71 8.96 3.85 8.41
C THR A 71 8.50 2.48 8.88
N TYR A 72 7.30 2.39 9.51
CA TYR A 72 6.74 1.11 9.91
C TYR A 72 6.50 0.20 8.72
N SER A 73 5.80 0.69 7.69
CA SER A 73 5.43 -0.11 6.52
C SER A 73 6.63 -0.64 5.72
N LEU A 74 7.73 0.11 5.67
CA LEU A 74 8.95 -0.32 5.00
C LEU A 74 9.76 -1.35 5.81
N ASN A 75 9.57 -1.40 7.13
CA ASN A 75 10.21 -2.38 8.01
C ASN A 75 9.33 -3.60 8.30
N ASP A 76 8.02 -3.51 8.06
CA ASP A 76 7.11 -4.65 8.17
C ASP A 76 7.28 -5.57 6.96
N ALA A 77 7.54 -6.85 7.21
CA ALA A 77 7.85 -7.83 6.17
C ALA A 77 6.69 -8.00 5.16
N VAL A 78 5.44 -7.98 5.65
CA VAL A 78 4.25 -8.18 4.80
C VAL A 78 4.00 -6.96 3.92
N ALA A 79 4.04 -5.77 4.51
CA ALA A 79 3.88 -4.52 3.77
C ALA A 79 5.01 -4.31 2.75
N SER A 80 6.25 -4.66 3.11
CA SER A 80 7.41 -4.55 2.22
C SER A 80 7.30 -5.50 1.02
N GLU A 81 6.86 -6.74 1.23
CA GLU A 81 6.63 -7.70 0.15
C GLU A 81 5.47 -7.28 -0.75
N PHE A 82 4.37 -6.78 -0.18
CA PHE A 82 3.28 -6.17 -0.92
C PHE A 82 3.76 -5.02 -1.82
N LEU A 83 4.53 -4.09 -1.26
CA LEU A 83 5.08 -2.96 -2.03
C LEU A 83 6.03 -3.43 -3.14
N SER A 84 6.79 -4.49 -2.91
CA SER A 84 7.66 -5.08 -3.93
C SER A 84 6.85 -5.64 -5.09
N GLY A 85 5.75 -6.36 -4.82
CA GLY A 85 4.86 -6.87 -5.85
C GLY A 85 4.17 -5.76 -6.65
N VAL A 86 3.73 -4.69 -5.98
CA VAL A 86 3.17 -3.51 -6.65
C VAL A 86 4.23 -2.86 -7.56
N ALA A 87 5.46 -2.68 -7.06
CA ALA A 87 6.55 -2.07 -7.81
C ALA A 87 6.87 -2.87 -9.08
N GLU A 88 6.97 -4.20 -8.99
CA GLU A 88 7.22 -5.08 -10.14
C GLU A 88 6.19 -4.88 -11.26
N VAL A 89 4.90 -4.84 -10.91
CA VAL A 89 3.83 -4.62 -11.88
C VAL A 89 3.88 -3.22 -12.48
N LEU A 90 4.11 -2.20 -11.67
CA LEU A 90 4.19 -0.81 -12.14
C LEU A 90 5.39 -0.59 -13.06
N ASP A 91 6.56 -1.13 -12.72
CA ASP A 91 7.77 -1.06 -13.54
C ASP A 91 7.57 -1.74 -14.90
N ALA A 92 6.95 -2.93 -14.91
CA ALA A 92 6.64 -3.64 -16.17
C ALA A 92 5.73 -2.84 -17.11
N HIS A 93 4.90 -1.94 -16.56
CA HIS A 93 3.98 -1.07 -17.30
C HIS A 93 4.49 0.36 -17.50
N GLY A 94 5.70 0.68 -17.06
CA GLY A 94 6.29 2.02 -17.17
C GLY A 94 5.60 3.08 -16.32
N HIS A 95 5.03 2.68 -15.19
CA HIS A 95 4.46 3.58 -14.19
C HIS A 95 5.44 3.86 -13.06
N THR A 96 5.30 5.02 -12.45
CA THR A 96 6.05 5.41 -11.25
C THR A 96 5.21 5.17 -10.00
N MET A 97 5.78 4.55 -8.99
CA MET A 97 5.15 4.39 -7.68
C MET A 97 5.42 5.62 -6.80
N LEU A 98 4.36 6.19 -6.21
CA LEU A 98 4.44 7.27 -5.24
C LEU A 98 3.93 6.78 -3.89
N LEU A 99 4.79 6.72 -2.88
CA LEU A 99 4.37 6.34 -1.53
C LEU A 99 3.86 7.54 -0.76
N LEU A 100 2.68 7.42 -0.16
CA LEU A 100 2.03 8.45 0.65
C LEU A 100 1.69 7.90 2.04
N PRO A 101 2.04 8.61 3.13
CA PRO A 101 1.61 8.22 4.46
C PRO A 101 0.12 8.51 4.65
N GLY A 102 -0.61 7.56 5.22
CA GLY A 102 -2.03 7.73 5.58
C GLY A 102 -2.24 8.44 6.90
N ARG A 103 -1.30 8.29 7.85
CA ARG A 103 -1.33 8.98 9.15
C ARG A 103 -0.71 10.38 9.05
N GLY A 104 -1.32 11.34 9.73
CA GLY A 104 -0.78 12.72 9.83
C GLY A 104 -1.41 13.73 8.88
N HIS A 105 -2.22 13.32 7.92
CA HIS A 105 -2.93 14.22 7.01
C HIS A 105 -4.45 14.05 7.14
N ALA A 106 -4.96 14.24 8.36
CA ALA A 106 -6.33 13.91 8.72
C ALA A 106 -7.43 14.69 7.97
N SER A 107 -7.09 15.70 7.19
CA SER A 107 -8.10 16.60 6.61
C SER A 107 -7.95 16.90 5.11
N GLN A 108 -6.81 16.64 4.51
CA GLN A 108 -6.61 16.86 3.06
C GLN A 108 -5.58 15.88 2.49
N PRO A 109 -5.78 15.36 1.25
CA PRO A 109 -4.73 14.60 0.60
C PRO A 109 -3.48 15.48 0.49
N PRO A 110 -2.28 14.89 0.65
CA PRO A 110 -1.05 15.62 0.33
C PRO A 110 -1.19 16.20 -1.08
N GLY A 111 -0.75 17.45 -1.29
CA GLY A 111 -0.78 18.06 -2.62
C GLY A 111 -0.13 17.18 -3.71
N SER A 112 0.77 16.28 -3.31
CA SER A 112 1.36 15.23 -4.16
C SER A 112 0.36 14.16 -4.62
N ALA A 113 -0.75 13.91 -3.91
CA ALA A 113 -1.78 12.98 -4.37
C ALA A 113 -2.45 13.48 -5.67
N ASN A 114 -2.49 14.79 -5.88
CA ASN A 114 -3.10 15.38 -7.07
C ASN A 114 -2.37 15.06 -8.38
N ILE A 115 -1.14 14.58 -8.33
CA ILE A 115 -0.38 14.21 -9.52
C ILE A 115 -0.54 12.74 -9.93
N ALA A 116 -1.11 11.89 -9.07
CA ALA A 116 -1.30 10.48 -9.37
C ALA A 116 -2.49 10.23 -10.31
N ASP A 117 -2.40 9.26 -11.20
CA ASP A 117 -3.47 8.87 -12.10
C ASP A 117 -4.45 7.88 -11.45
N GLY A 118 -4.04 7.24 -10.36
CA GLY A 118 -4.84 6.30 -9.58
C GLY A 118 -4.21 6.00 -8.22
N PHE A 119 -4.96 5.29 -7.39
CA PHE A 119 -4.61 5.02 -6.00
C PHE A 119 -4.69 3.53 -5.67
N ILE A 120 -3.73 3.05 -4.90
CA ILE A 120 -3.80 1.80 -4.15
C ILE A 120 -3.78 2.19 -2.67
N VAL A 121 -4.73 1.73 -1.88
CA VAL A 121 -4.80 2.04 -0.45
C VAL A 121 -4.60 0.74 0.32
N TYR A 122 -3.54 0.66 1.12
CA TYR A 122 -3.18 -0.52 1.89
C TYR A 122 -3.42 -0.31 3.38
N GLY A 123 -4.32 -1.13 3.93
CA GLY A 123 -4.73 -1.09 5.33
C GLY A 123 -5.82 -0.06 5.62
N LEU A 124 -6.53 -0.27 6.74
CA LEU A 124 -7.68 0.52 7.15
C LEU A 124 -7.29 1.96 7.50
N MET A 125 -7.85 2.90 6.78
CA MET A 125 -7.65 4.32 6.99
C MET A 125 -8.63 4.88 8.03
N PRO A 126 -8.19 5.75 8.94
CA PRO A 126 -9.07 6.36 9.95
C PRO A 126 -10.11 7.33 9.35
N ASN A 127 -9.95 7.76 8.11
CA ASN A 127 -10.80 8.77 7.47
C ASN A 127 -11.29 8.33 6.09
N ASN A 128 -12.48 7.71 6.07
CA ASN A 128 -13.13 7.27 4.82
C ASN A 128 -13.57 8.45 3.93
N LYS A 129 -13.76 9.66 4.47
CA LYS A 129 -14.16 10.83 3.68
C LYS A 129 -13.10 11.17 2.62
N LEU A 130 -11.83 11.16 3.02
CA LEU A 130 -10.73 11.39 2.09
C LEU A 130 -10.71 10.33 0.97
N LEU A 131 -10.90 9.06 1.33
CA LEU A 131 -10.90 7.97 0.35
C LEU A 131 -12.06 8.08 -0.64
N ASN A 132 -13.24 8.46 -0.16
CA ASN A 132 -14.41 8.69 -1.01
C ASN A 132 -14.19 9.88 -1.96
N GLU A 133 -13.53 10.94 -1.52
CA GLU A 133 -13.15 12.06 -2.38
C GLU A 133 -12.16 11.64 -3.47
N LEU A 134 -11.16 10.82 -3.13
CA LEU A 134 -10.19 10.32 -4.10
C LEU A 134 -10.82 9.36 -5.11
N SER A 135 -11.64 8.41 -4.64
CA SER A 135 -12.31 7.42 -5.49
C SER A 135 -13.33 8.03 -6.46
N SER A 136 -13.95 9.16 -6.09
CA SER A 136 -14.87 9.88 -6.96
C SER A 136 -14.19 10.57 -8.15
N GLN A 137 -12.88 10.84 -8.04
CA GLN A 137 -12.12 11.58 -9.04
C GLN A 137 -11.23 10.70 -9.90
N ARG A 138 -10.72 9.59 -9.35
CA ARG A 138 -9.74 8.71 -10.01
C ARG A 138 -9.91 7.26 -9.60
N PRO A 139 -9.45 6.30 -10.42
CA PRO A 139 -9.45 4.90 -10.04
C PRO A 139 -8.76 4.68 -8.71
N LEU A 140 -9.40 3.91 -7.83
CA LEU A 140 -8.87 3.53 -6.53
C LEU A 140 -9.14 2.04 -6.30
N VAL A 141 -8.14 1.35 -5.78
CA VAL A 141 -8.23 -0.04 -5.30
C VAL A 141 -7.88 -0.06 -3.83
N SER A 142 -8.72 -0.65 -3.00
CA SER A 142 -8.43 -0.90 -1.59
C SER A 142 -7.83 -2.29 -1.39
N VAL A 143 -6.98 -2.43 -0.38
CA VAL A 143 -6.38 -3.69 0.02
C VAL A 143 -6.64 -3.88 1.51
N ASP A 144 -7.21 -5.03 1.87
CA ASP A 144 -7.56 -5.44 3.23
C ASP A 144 -8.73 -4.67 3.89
N PHE A 145 -9.48 -3.88 3.15
CA PHE A 145 -10.70 -3.24 3.63
C PHE A 145 -11.58 -2.76 2.46
N ASP A 146 -12.88 -2.59 2.71
CA ASP A 146 -13.84 -2.21 1.69
C ASP A 146 -14.04 -0.69 1.63
N ILE A 147 -14.14 -0.18 0.40
CA ILE A 147 -14.57 1.18 0.08
C ILE A 147 -15.73 1.08 -0.89
N ASP A 148 -16.87 1.69 -0.54
CA ASP A 148 -18.06 1.68 -1.38
C ASP A 148 -17.77 2.14 -2.82
N GLY A 149 -18.12 1.31 -3.78
CA GLY A 149 -17.96 1.60 -5.20
C GLY A 149 -16.54 1.44 -5.75
N SER A 150 -15.59 0.96 -4.95
CA SER A 150 -14.20 0.69 -5.37
C SER A 150 -13.90 -0.80 -5.34
N PRO A 151 -13.08 -1.31 -6.28
CA PRO A 151 -12.59 -2.68 -6.19
C PRO A 151 -11.72 -2.89 -4.94
N THR A 152 -11.88 -4.07 -4.33
CA THR A 152 -11.09 -4.47 -3.15
C THR A 152 -10.32 -5.75 -3.42
N VAL A 153 -9.10 -5.83 -2.92
CA VAL A 153 -8.27 -7.04 -2.86
C VAL A 153 -8.07 -7.42 -1.40
N HIS A 154 -8.44 -8.62 -1.02
CA HIS A 154 -8.23 -9.14 0.32
C HIS A 154 -7.98 -10.66 0.29
N ILE A 155 -7.44 -11.19 1.37
CA ILE A 155 -7.36 -12.62 1.63
C ILE A 155 -8.48 -13.01 2.59
N ASP A 156 -8.83 -14.29 2.61
CA ASP A 156 -9.76 -14.82 3.61
C ASP A 156 -9.05 -15.00 4.96
N ASP A 157 -8.93 -13.91 5.72
CA ASP A 157 -8.25 -13.88 7.02
C ASP A 157 -8.86 -14.84 8.04
N ARG A 158 -10.18 -15.04 7.98
CA ARG A 158 -10.88 -15.96 8.89
C ARG A 158 -10.49 -17.41 8.60
N ASP A 159 -10.59 -17.82 7.34
CA ASP A 159 -10.30 -19.19 6.94
C ASP A 159 -8.80 -19.50 7.03
N ALA A 160 -7.94 -18.54 6.70
CA ALA A 160 -6.49 -18.66 6.88
C ALA A 160 -6.12 -18.87 8.36
N SER A 161 -6.71 -18.08 9.27
CA SER A 161 -6.46 -18.20 10.71
C SER A 161 -7.04 -19.49 11.30
N TYR A 162 -8.21 -19.90 10.83
CA TYR A 162 -8.79 -21.20 11.20
C TYR A 162 -7.86 -22.35 10.78
N ALA A 163 -7.38 -22.35 9.55
CA ALA A 163 -6.49 -23.40 9.04
C ALA A 163 -5.17 -23.44 9.83
N MET A 164 -4.58 -22.27 10.12
CA MET A 164 -3.36 -22.14 10.91
C MET A 164 -3.57 -22.67 12.35
N ALA A 165 -4.64 -22.26 13.02
CA ALA A 165 -4.95 -22.70 14.37
C ALA A 165 -5.23 -24.23 14.41
N THR A 166 -6.00 -24.74 13.46
CA THR A 166 -6.25 -26.19 13.33
C THR A 166 -4.93 -26.95 13.16
N HIS A 167 -3.99 -26.43 12.36
CA HIS A 167 -2.67 -27.03 12.22
C HIS A 167 -1.89 -27.06 13.55
N ALA A 168 -1.87 -25.94 14.27
CA ALA A 168 -1.20 -25.84 15.57
C ALA A 168 -1.83 -26.78 16.62
N LEU A 169 -3.17 -26.88 16.65
CA LEU A 169 -3.90 -27.72 17.59
C LEU A 169 -3.71 -29.23 17.35
N LYS A 170 -3.27 -29.67 16.17
CA LYS A 170 -2.86 -31.05 15.91
C LYS A 170 -1.72 -31.51 16.84
N GLN A 171 -0.91 -30.59 17.33
CA GLN A 171 0.13 -30.89 18.32
C GLN A 171 -0.41 -31.10 19.74
N ARG A 172 -1.72 -30.98 19.94
CA ARG A 172 -2.43 -31.13 21.22
C ARG A 172 -1.84 -30.29 22.35
N PRO A 173 -1.74 -28.94 22.19
CA PRO A 173 -1.26 -28.09 23.26
C PRO A 173 -2.20 -28.20 24.46
N LEU A 174 -1.62 -28.23 25.66
CA LEU A 174 -2.40 -28.29 26.91
C LEU A 174 -2.99 -26.92 27.27
N ARG A 175 -2.33 -25.85 26.85
CA ARG A 175 -2.68 -24.46 27.22
C ARG A 175 -2.47 -23.54 26.02
N PRO A 176 -3.45 -23.48 25.09
CA PRO A 176 -3.37 -22.54 23.99
C PRO A 176 -3.53 -21.09 24.47
N ALA A 177 -2.90 -20.15 23.78
CA ALA A 177 -3.11 -18.71 23.93
C ALA A 177 -3.21 -18.06 22.55
N ILE A 178 -3.92 -16.96 22.44
CA ILE A 178 -4.05 -16.19 21.20
C ILE A 178 -3.29 -14.86 21.37
N ILE A 179 -2.39 -14.58 20.44
CA ILE A 179 -1.81 -13.23 20.26
C ILE A 179 -2.41 -12.65 18.98
N ASN A 180 -3.03 -11.50 19.06
CA ASN A 180 -3.62 -10.86 17.90
C ASN A 180 -3.23 -9.37 17.83
N LEU A 181 -3.19 -8.85 16.60
CA LEU A 181 -2.76 -7.50 16.32
C LEU A 181 -3.98 -6.56 16.35
N ARG A 182 -3.92 -5.50 17.19
CA ARG A 182 -4.89 -4.40 17.20
C ARG A 182 -6.34 -4.83 17.33
N LEU A 183 -6.66 -5.49 18.43
CA LEU A 183 -8.03 -5.89 18.75
C LEU A 183 -8.82 -4.87 19.53
N THR A 184 -8.15 -3.97 20.25
CA THR A 184 -8.76 -3.07 21.21
C THR A 184 -8.63 -1.60 20.81
N LYS A 185 -9.51 -0.77 21.35
CA LYS A 185 -9.47 0.69 21.11
C LYS A 185 -8.38 1.39 21.91
N GLU A 186 -7.94 0.79 23.00
CA GLU A 186 -7.08 1.37 24.02
C GLU A 186 -5.59 1.42 23.63
N HIS A 187 -5.20 0.96 22.45
CA HIS A 187 -3.81 0.97 21.98
C HIS A 187 -2.83 0.45 23.04
N CYS A 188 -3.06 -0.75 23.54
CA CYS A 188 -2.25 -1.38 24.58
C CYS A 188 -1.59 -2.68 24.11
N ASN A 189 -0.43 -2.99 24.69
CA ASN A 189 0.21 -4.30 24.54
C ASN A 189 -0.02 -5.09 25.83
N GLY A 190 -0.51 -6.32 25.72
CA GLY A 190 -0.73 -7.18 26.88
C GLY A 190 -2.01 -8.00 26.82
N ARG A 191 -2.34 -8.62 27.95
CA ARG A 191 -3.50 -9.47 28.06
C ARG A 191 -4.80 -8.68 27.95
N VAL A 192 -5.70 -9.11 27.05
CA VAL A 192 -7.03 -8.53 26.92
C VAL A 192 -7.89 -8.96 28.10
N THR A 193 -8.52 -7.98 28.77
CA THR A 193 -9.42 -8.17 29.89
C THR A 193 -10.80 -7.60 29.56
N LYS A 194 -11.77 -7.77 30.48
CA LYS A 194 -13.12 -7.21 30.32
C LYS A 194 -13.17 -5.66 30.34
N GLU A 195 -12.09 -5.02 30.74
CA GLU A 195 -11.97 -3.56 30.76
C GLU A 195 -11.62 -2.98 29.39
N HIS A 196 -11.10 -3.81 28.48
CA HIS A 196 -10.74 -3.38 27.15
C HIS A 196 -11.95 -3.37 26.22
N THR A 197 -12.07 -2.33 25.40
CA THR A 197 -13.11 -2.21 24.40
C THR A 197 -12.63 -2.82 23.08
N MET A 198 -13.23 -3.93 22.70
CA MET A 198 -12.92 -4.57 21.43
C MET A 198 -13.31 -3.68 20.24
N LEU A 199 -12.51 -3.73 19.18
CA LEU A 199 -12.89 -3.10 17.89
C LEU A 199 -14.15 -3.78 17.32
N PRO A 200 -14.99 -3.06 16.56
CA PRO A 200 -16.22 -3.62 15.96
C PRO A 200 -15.93 -4.81 15.05
N ASP A 201 -16.85 -5.78 14.99
CA ASP A 201 -16.70 -7.00 14.18
C ASP A 201 -16.60 -6.72 12.67
N SER A 202 -17.25 -5.66 12.21
CA SER A 202 -17.36 -5.31 10.79
C SER A 202 -16.12 -4.65 10.20
N SER A 203 -15.07 -4.41 10.98
CA SER A 203 -14.09 -3.40 10.59
C SER A 203 -12.66 -3.88 10.45
N THR A 204 -12.31 -5.11 10.83
CA THR A 204 -10.87 -5.41 10.87
C THR A 204 -10.51 -6.85 10.55
N ILE A 205 -9.42 -7.00 9.79
CA ILE A 205 -8.63 -8.22 9.62
C ILE A 205 -8.43 -8.93 10.96
N SER A 206 -8.10 -8.16 12.02
CA SER A 206 -7.88 -8.69 13.37
C SER A 206 -9.08 -9.41 13.93
N ARG A 207 -10.29 -8.92 13.68
CA ARG A 207 -11.54 -9.57 14.13
C ARG A 207 -11.84 -10.83 13.32
N ALA A 208 -11.60 -10.80 12.00
CA ALA A 208 -11.74 -11.97 11.15
C ALA A 208 -10.78 -13.08 11.59
N ARG A 209 -9.52 -12.73 11.87
CA ARG A 209 -8.51 -13.68 12.38
C ARG A 209 -8.91 -14.27 13.73
N LEU A 210 -9.37 -13.44 14.67
CA LEU A 210 -9.86 -13.91 15.97
C LEU A 210 -11.02 -14.89 15.81
N ALA A 211 -11.96 -14.60 14.92
CA ALA A 211 -13.08 -15.50 14.64
C ALA A 211 -12.61 -16.86 14.08
N GLY A 212 -11.60 -16.87 13.23
CA GLY A 212 -10.97 -18.09 12.73
C GLY A 212 -10.30 -18.90 13.84
N PHE A 213 -9.54 -18.25 14.73
CA PHE A 213 -8.92 -18.91 15.90
C PHE A 213 -9.97 -19.50 16.84
N HIS A 214 -11.02 -18.75 17.15
CA HIS A 214 -12.10 -19.24 18.02
C HIS A 214 -12.83 -20.44 17.40
N ALA A 215 -13.11 -20.42 16.10
CA ALA A 215 -13.75 -21.54 15.41
C ALA A 215 -12.91 -22.83 15.53
N ALA A 216 -11.60 -22.74 15.27
CA ALA A 216 -10.70 -23.88 15.40
C ALA A 216 -10.60 -24.40 16.84
N LEU A 217 -10.48 -23.51 17.82
CA LEU A 217 -10.42 -23.87 19.23
C LEU A 217 -11.70 -24.59 19.69
N THR A 218 -12.86 -24.05 19.32
CA THR A 218 -14.17 -24.66 19.65
C THR A 218 -14.30 -26.05 19.06
N GLU A 219 -13.91 -26.25 17.80
CA GLU A 219 -13.95 -27.56 17.14
C GLU A 219 -13.02 -28.57 17.81
N HIS A 220 -11.92 -28.14 18.40
CA HIS A 220 -10.98 -28.98 19.14
C HIS A 220 -11.33 -29.12 20.63
N GLY A 221 -12.50 -28.62 21.07
CA GLY A 221 -13.05 -28.81 22.42
C GLY A 221 -12.53 -27.83 23.47
N PHE A 222 -11.92 -26.73 23.07
CA PHE A 222 -11.53 -25.67 23.99
C PHE A 222 -12.69 -24.69 24.23
N ASP A 223 -12.83 -24.24 25.48
CA ASP A 223 -13.70 -23.13 25.81
C ASP A 223 -12.95 -21.81 25.52
N THR A 224 -13.38 -21.12 24.48
CA THR A 224 -12.71 -19.90 23.99
C THR A 224 -12.71 -18.76 25.03
N GLU A 225 -13.66 -18.73 25.98
CA GLU A 225 -13.68 -17.76 27.07
C GLU A 225 -12.54 -17.98 28.10
N GLN A 226 -12.00 -19.18 28.16
CA GLN A 226 -10.89 -19.55 29.02
C GLN A 226 -9.53 -19.46 28.34
N VAL A 227 -9.49 -19.33 27.01
CA VAL A 227 -8.24 -19.19 26.26
C VAL A 227 -7.73 -17.76 26.43
N PRO A 228 -6.53 -17.52 26.98
CA PRO A 228 -5.98 -16.20 27.10
C PRO A 228 -5.82 -15.50 25.76
N LEU A 229 -6.28 -14.26 25.69
CA LEU A 229 -6.18 -13.42 24.51
C LEU A 229 -5.26 -12.23 24.82
N TRP A 230 -4.32 -11.98 23.92
CA TRP A 230 -3.33 -10.91 24.04
C TRP A 230 -3.44 -9.97 22.83
N ASN A 231 -3.36 -8.68 23.10
CA ASN A 231 -3.29 -7.63 22.08
C ASN A 231 -1.86 -7.14 21.94
N ILE A 232 -1.45 -6.91 20.70
CA ILE A 232 -0.22 -6.19 20.35
C ILE A 232 -0.54 -5.09 19.35
N GLU A 233 0.12 -3.95 19.47
CA GLU A 233 -0.10 -2.80 18.58
C GLU A 233 0.74 -2.89 17.30
N GLU A 234 1.92 -3.49 17.39
CA GLU A 234 2.85 -3.61 16.29
C GLU A 234 3.51 -4.99 16.29
N ASN A 235 3.67 -5.57 15.11
CA ASN A 235 4.35 -6.85 14.93
C ASN A 235 5.86 -6.65 14.80
N VAL A 236 6.48 -6.16 15.87
CA VAL A 236 7.93 -5.93 15.98
C VAL A 236 8.49 -6.65 17.21
N PHE A 237 9.76 -7.02 17.17
CA PHE A 237 10.39 -7.83 18.22
C PHE A 237 10.24 -7.22 19.62
N ASP A 238 10.48 -5.91 19.76
CA ASP A 238 10.45 -5.20 21.04
C ASP A 238 9.05 -5.17 21.68
N VAL A 239 7.99 -5.28 20.87
CA VAL A 239 6.59 -5.36 21.33
C VAL A 239 6.19 -6.81 21.61
N CYS A 240 6.56 -7.73 20.73
CA CYS A 240 6.13 -9.14 20.84
C CYS A 240 6.88 -9.90 21.94
N SER A 241 8.19 -9.66 22.12
CA SER A 241 9.03 -10.42 23.03
C SER A 241 8.56 -10.35 24.50
N PRO A 242 8.22 -9.17 25.07
CA PRO A 242 7.66 -9.10 26.43
C PRO A 242 6.35 -9.90 26.57
N VAL A 243 5.43 -9.76 25.59
CA VAL A 243 4.14 -10.46 25.61
C VAL A 243 4.34 -11.98 25.58
N ILE A 244 5.24 -12.49 24.72
CA ILE A 244 5.52 -13.94 24.64
C ILE A 244 6.12 -14.45 25.97
N THR A 245 6.89 -13.63 26.67
CA THR A 245 7.50 -14.02 27.95
C THR A 245 6.47 -14.14 29.09
N GLU A 246 5.35 -13.42 29.00
CA GLU A 246 4.25 -13.47 29.99
C GLU A 246 3.29 -14.65 29.77
N ILE A 247 3.28 -15.28 28.60
CA ILE A 247 2.43 -16.44 28.24
C ILE A 247 3.06 -17.74 28.76
#